data_a9107c1b9cf0e142a8191111ac7fc413
#
_entry.id   a9107c1b9cf0e142a8191111ac7fc413
#
_cell.length_a   1.000
_cell.length_b   1.000
_cell.length_c   1.000
_cell.angle_alpha   90.00
_cell.angle_beta   90.00
_cell.angle_gamma   90.00
#
_symmetry.space_group_name_H-M   'P 1'
#
loop_
_entity.id
_entity.type
_entity.pdbx_description
1 polymer ?
#
loop_
_entity_poly.entity_id
_entity_poly.type
_entity_poly.pdbx_seq_one_letter_code
_entity_poly.pdbx_strand_id
1 'polypeptide(L)'
;MLLRYRPASRDLKRIGSVSLSPIYAHFSDTLNGIVTIRTMKARLRFLRENEEKINQNQKAQYAGVAASQWLELRLQLLGCGKSGCPNKFYQKISLKFVMKICAKLFFQIHDV
;
A
#
# COMPACT_ATOMS: atom_id res chain seq x y z
N MET A 1 -6.85 20.61 -9.55
CA MET A 1 -6.03 19.46 -9.09
C MET A 1 -6.63 18.72 -7.92
N LEU A 2 -7.07 19.38 -6.87
CA LEU A 2 -7.75 18.77 -5.72
C LEU A 2 -9.02 17.98 -6.09
N LEU A 3 -9.74 18.40 -7.14
CA LEU A 3 -10.94 17.73 -7.62
C LEU A 3 -10.70 16.30 -8.17
N ARG A 4 -9.52 16.02 -8.69
CA ARG A 4 -9.15 14.67 -9.16
C ARG A 4 -8.56 13.78 -8.07
N TYR A 5 -7.89 14.36 -7.07
CA TYR A 5 -7.29 13.62 -5.98
C TYR A 5 -8.35 13.05 -5.01
N ARG A 6 -9.40 13.81 -4.71
CA ARG A 6 -10.46 13.39 -3.77
C ARG A 6 -11.11 12.05 -4.14
N PRO A 7 -11.60 11.84 -5.38
CA PRO A 7 -12.20 10.57 -5.75
C PRO A 7 -11.19 9.43 -5.72
N ALA A 8 -9.99 9.63 -6.27
CA ALA A 8 -8.93 8.61 -6.28
C ALA A 8 -8.52 8.15 -4.87
N SER A 9 -8.35 9.08 -3.93
CA SER A 9 -8.02 8.76 -2.55
C SER A 9 -9.14 7.99 -1.84
N ARG A 10 -10.40 8.31 -2.13
CA ARG A 10 -11.55 7.59 -1.58
C ARG A 10 -11.62 6.16 -2.10
N ASP A 11 -11.41 5.96 -3.39
CA ASP A 11 -11.43 4.64 -4.03
C ASP A 11 -10.29 3.76 -3.53
N LEU A 12 -9.08 4.32 -3.36
CA LEU A 12 -7.95 3.59 -2.79
C LEU A 12 -8.20 3.14 -1.35
N LYS A 13 -8.80 3.99 -0.52
CA LYS A 13 -9.20 3.62 0.85
C LYS A 13 -10.26 2.51 0.84
N ARG A 14 -11.23 2.60 -0.05
CA ARG A 14 -12.27 1.58 -0.20
C ARG A 14 -11.68 0.23 -0.62
N ILE A 15 -10.78 0.22 -1.60
CA ILE A 15 -10.07 -0.99 -2.03
C ILE A 15 -9.25 -1.59 -0.88
N GLY A 16 -8.54 -0.76 -0.12
CA GLY A 16 -7.79 -1.19 1.05
C GLY A 16 -8.67 -1.86 2.12
N SER A 17 -9.86 -1.30 2.39
CA SER A 17 -10.80 -1.89 3.36
C SER A 17 -11.41 -3.19 2.86
N VAL A 18 -11.78 -3.26 1.58
CA VAL A 18 -12.38 -4.47 0.98
C VAL A 18 -11.36 -5.60 0.91
N SER A 19 -10.09 -5.30 0.63
CA SER A 19 -9.02 -6.30 0.56
C SER A 19 -8.61 -6.91 1.92
N LEU A 20 -9.07 -6.32 3.04
CA LEU A 20 -8.90 -6.90 4.38
C LEU A 20 -9.87 -8.05 4.66
N SER A 21 -11.08 -8.01 4.11
CA SER A 21 -12.12 -9.01 4.35
C SER A 21 -11.68 -10.46 4.05
N PRO A 22 -11.05 -10.76 2.90
CA PRO A 22 -10.60 -12.14 2.61
C PRO A 22 -9.49 -12.62 3.54
N ILE A 23 -8.70 -11.73 4.14
CA ILE A 23 -7.67 -12.09 5.12
C ILE A 23 -8.33 -12.58 6.41
N TYR A 24 -9.32 -11.85 6.91
CA TYR A 24 -10.05 -12.24 8.11
C TYR A 24 -10.86 -13.53 7.92
N ALA A 25 -11.50 -13.70 6.76
CA ALA A 25 -12.20 -14.93 6.42
C ALA A 25 -11.24 -16.14 6.43
N HIS A 26 -10.12 -16.04 5.74
CA HIS A 26 -9.09 -17.09 5.71
C HIS A 26 -8.51 -17.39 7.09
N PHE A 27 -8.34 -16.37 7.93
CA PHE A 27 -7.89 -16.56 9.32
C PHE A 27 -8.93 -17.33 10.14
N SER A 28 -10.20 -16.96 10.05
CA SER A 28 -11.30 -17.67 10.73
C SER A 28 -11.39 -19.13 10.29
N ASP A 29 -11.32 -19.41 8.99
CA ASP A 29 -11.34 -20.76 8.44
C ASP A 29 -10.13 -21.58 8.91
N THR A 30 -8.97 -20.95 8.99
CA THR A 30 -7.74 -21.60 9.49
C THR A 30 -7.85 -21.97 10.96
N LEU A 31 -8.45 -21.11 11.80
CA LEU A 31 -8.68 -21.41 13.22
C LEU A 31 -9.66 -22.55 13.41
N ASN A 32 -10.76 -22.56 12.66
CA ASN A 32 -11.77 -23.62 12.73
C ASN A 32 -11.22 -24.96 12.22
N GLY A 33 -10.33 -24.94 11.23
CA GLY A 33 -9.77 -26.15 10.61
C GLY A 33 -8.36 -26.55 11.09
N ILE A 34 -7.84 -25.97 12.17
CA ILE A 34 -6.43 -26.13 12.58
C ILE A 34 -6.01 -27.59 12.80
N VAL A 35 -6.89 -28.40 13.34
CA VAL A 35 -6.65 -29.83 13.59
C VAL A 35 -6.51 -30.57 12.26
N THR A 36 -7.42 -30.32 11.32
CA THR A 36 -7.41 -30.92 9.98
C THR A 36 -6.18 -30.53 9.18
N ILE A 37 -5.79 -29.26 9.23
CA ILE A 37 -4.61 -28.73 8.52
C ILE A 37 -3.33 -29.39 9.03
N ARG A 38 -3.23 -29.64 10.33
CA ARG A 38 -2.09 -30.32 10.94
C ARG A 38 -2.01 -31.80 10.57
N THR A 39 -3.14 -32.50 10.59
CA THR A 39 -3.24 -33.91 10.25
C THR A 39 -2.89 -34.17 8.79
N MET A 40 -3.37 -33.31 7.90
CA MET A 40 -3.12 -33.38 6.44
C MET A 40 -1.76 -32.82 6.02
N LYS A 41 -0.93 -32.30 6.95
CA LYS A 41 0.36 -31.64 6.68
C LYS A 41 0.29 -30.52 5.63
N ALA A 42 -0.87 -29.90 5.46
CA ALA A 42 -1.14 -28.87 4.44
C ALA A 42 -0.70 -27.44 4.85
N ARG A 43 0.07 -27.29 5.92
CA ARG A 43 0.49 -26.00 6.50
C ARG A 43 1.14 -25.06 5.50
N LEU A 44 2.01 -25.57 4.64
CA LEU A 44 2.74 -24.73 3.66
C LEU A 44 1.80 -24.14 2.59
N ARG A 45 0.77 -24.88 2.20
CA ARG A 45 -0.24 -24.39 1.25
C ARG A 45 -1.03 -23.23 1.84
N PHE A 46 -1.51 -23.37 3.08
CA PHE A 46 -2.26 -22.33 3.76
C PHE A 46 -1.42 -21.07 4.02
N LEU A 47 -0.12 -21.22 4.31
CA LEU A 47 0.79 -20.08 4.45
C LEU A 47 0.92 -19.29 3.15
N ARG A 48 1.16 -19.96 2.03
CA ARG A 48 1.28 -19.30 0.71
C ARG A 48 0.00 -18.56 0.33
N GLU A 49 -1.14 -19.18 0.55
CA GLU A 49 -2.44 -18.58 0.25
C GLU A 49 -2.69 -17.33 1.11
N ASN A 50 -2.28 -17.36 2.38
CA ASN A 50 -2.36 -16.20 3.27
C ASN A 50 -1.40 -15.08 2.85
N GLU A 51 -0.16 -15.41 2.47
CA GLU A 51 0.84 -14.46 1.96
C GLU A 51 0.33 -13.74 0.71
N GLU A 52 -0.29 -14.45 -0.21
CA GLU A 52 -0.86 -13.86 -1.42
C GLU A 52 -1.97 -12.84 -1.10
N LYS A 53 -2.89 -13.18 -0.19
CA LYS A 53 -3.95 -12.27 0.28
C LYS A 53 -3.38 -11.03 0.98
N ILE A 54 -2.37 -11.21 1.82
CA ILE A 54 -1.67 -10.11 2.50
C ILE A 54 -0.97 -9.22 1.48
N ASN A 55 -0.28 -9.78 0.49
CA ASN A 55 0.39 -9.03 -0.57
C ASN A 55 -0.57 -8.16 -1.39
N GLN A 56 -1.76 -8.68 -1.70
CA GLN A 56 -2.80 -7.90 -2.38
C GLN A 56 -3.26 -6.71 -1.55
N ASN A 57 -3.49 -6.90 -0.25
CA ASN A 57 -3.83 -5.80 0.66
C ASN A 57 -2.70 -4.77 0.77
N GLN A 58 -1.47 -5.22 0.92
CA GLN A 58 -0.32 -4.33 0.99
C GLN A 58 -0.16 -3.48 -0.27
N LYS A 59 -0.35 -4.04 -1.46
CA LYS A 59 -0.33 -3.29 -2.72
C LYS A 59 -1.34 -2.12 -2.69
N ALA A 60 -2.55 -2.35 -2.22
CA ALA A 60 -3.57 -1.32 -2.09
C ALA A 60 -3.19 -0.24 -1.06
N GLN A 61 -2.63 -0.62 0.07
CA GLN A 61 -2.16 0.30 1.09
C GLN A 61 -0.99 1.17 0.61
N TYR A 62 -0.02 0.57 -0.07
CA TYR A 62 1.11 1.31 -0.67
C TYR A 62 0.65 2.32 -1.71
N ALA A 63 -0.31 1.96 -2.56
CA ALA A 63 -0.88 2.88 -3.53
C ALA A 63 -1.54 4.10 -2.85
N GLY A 64 -2.24 3.90 -1.72
CA GLY A 64 -2.82 4.98 -0.93
C GLY A 64 -1.77 5.92 -0.33
N VAL A 65 -0.69 5.37 0.22
CA VAL A 65 0.43 6.15 0.77
C VAL A 65 1.16 6.93 -0.33
N ALA A 66 1.42 6.29 -1.47
CA ALA A 66 2.07 6.94 -2.62
C ALA A 66 1.24 8.13 -3.14
N ALA A 67 -0.08 7.98 -3.23
CA ALA A 67 -0.98 9.06 -3.65
C ALA A 67 -0.96 10.25 -2.68
N SER A 68 -0.93 10.01 -1.37
CA SER A 68 -0.85 11.09 -0.37
C SER A 68 0.50 11.80 -0.39
N GLN A 69 1.60 11.08 -0.52
CA GLN A 69 2.94 11.65 -0.65
C GLN A 69 3.08 12.49 -1.92
N TRP A 70 2.52 12.04 -3.03
CA TRP A 70 2.50 12.81 -4.27
C TRP A 70 1.76 14.15 -4.11
N LEU A 71 0.62 14.16 -3.41
CA LEU A 71 -0.11 15.39 -3.13
C LEU A 71 0.69 16.33 -2.24
N GLU A 72 1.30 15.82 -1.17
CA GLU A 72 2.11 16.58 -0.24
C GLU A 72 3.26 17.31 -0.95
N LEU A 73 3.98 16.60 -1.81
CA LEU A 73 5.05 17.18 -2.64
C LEU A 73 4.55 18.30 -3.53
N ARG A 74 3.38 18.14 -4.16
CA ARG A 74 2.77 19.17 -4.99
C ARG A 74 2.38 20.41 -4.20
N LEU A 75 1.81 20.24 -3.02
CA LEU A 75 1.45 21.33 -2.13
C LEU A 75 2.70 22.09 -1.61
N GLN A 76 3.77 21.37 -1.29
CA GLN A 76 5.03 21.96 -0.88
C GLN A 76 5.67 22.79 -2.00
N LEU A 77 5.66 22.29 -3.25
CA LEU A 77 6.14 23.03 -4.41
C LEU A 77 5.35 24.33 -4.65
N LEU A 78 4.04 24.29 -4.50
CA LEU A 78 3.18 25.47 -4.63
C LEU A 78 3.36 26.46 -3.47
N GLY A 79 3.59 25.96 -2.26
CA GLY A 79 3.87 26.77 -1.07
C GLY A 79 5.24 27.45 -1.14
N CYS A 80 6.26 26.78 -1.69
CA CYS A 80 7.60 27.30 -1.87
C CYS A 80 7.67 28.47 -2.88
N GLY A 81 6.76 28.51 -3.85
CA GLY A 81 6.68 29.59 -4.82
C GLY A 81 6.19 30.93 -4.23
N LYS A 82 5.60 30.93 -3.03
CA LYS A 82 5.03 32.12 -2.37
C LYS A 82 5.82 32.64 -1.16
N SER A 83 6.67 31.83 -0.55
CA SER A 83 7.47 32.20 0.61
C SER A 83 8.85 31.60 0.46
N GLY A 84 9.88 32.43 0.42
CA GLY A 84 11.29 32.04 0.27
C GLY A 84 11.63 30.84 1.16
N CYS A 85 12.04 29.76 0.55
CA CYS A 85 12.20 28.43 1.17
C CYS A 85 13.29 28.37 2.23
N PRO A 86 13.03 27.90 3.44
CA PRO A 86 14.08 27.45 4.34
C PRO A 86 14.33 25.94 4.37
N ASN A 87 13.81 25.12 3.49
CA ASN A 87 13.96 23.67 3.71
C ASN A 87 14.32 22.83 2.47
N LYS A 88 15.48 23.12 1.86
CA LYS A 88 16.11 22.26 0.85
C LYS A 88 16.40 20.82 1.36
N PHE A 89 16.48 20.63 2.66
CA PHE A 89 16.80 19.34 3.28
C PHE A 89 15.63 18.35 3.25
N TYR A 90 14.43 18.81 3.59
CA TYR A 90 13.21 17.97 3.54
C TYR A 90 12.81 17.62 2.11
N GLN A 91 13.00 18.52 1.17
CA GLN A 91 12.73 18.29 -0.25
C GLN A 91 13.59 17.18 -0.84
N LYS A 92 14.86 17.10 -0.44
CA LYS A 92 15.80 16.07 -0.91
C LYS A 92 15.51 14.68 -0.34
N ILE A 93 15.03 14.60 0.91
CA ILE A 93 14.67 13.35 1.58
C ILE A 93 13.33 12.83 1.04
N SER A 94 12.34 13.69 0.90
CA SER A 94 11.02 13.33 0.39
C SER A 94 11.09 12.86 -1.07
N LEU A 95 11.84 13.52 -1.93
CA LEU A 95 12.05 13.10 -3.33
C LEU A 95 12.77 11.76 -3.44
N LYS A 96 13.83 11.54 -2.64
CA LYS A 96 14.52 10.23 -2.61
C LYS A 96 13.64 9.11 -2.08
N PHE A 97 12.79 9.39 -1.11
CA PHE A 97 11.89 8.41 -0.52
C PHE A 97 10.77 8.02 -1.50
N VAL A 98 10.15 9.00 -2.17
CA VAL A 98 9.13 8.77 -3.19
C VAL A 98 9.70 8.06 -4.42
N MET A 99 10.90 8.45 -4.88
CA MET A 99 11.57 7.74 -5.98
C MET A 99 11.89 6.29 -5.61
N LYS A 100 12.32 6.03 -4.38
CA LYS A 100 12.59 4.66 -3.90
C LYS A 100 11.32 3.81 -3.78
N ILE A 101 10.21 4.41 -3.35
CA ILE A 101 8.90 3.73 -3.27
C ILE A 101 8.35 3.47 -4.67
N CYS A 102 8.39 4.46 -5.58
CA CYS A 102 7.98 4.27 -6.98
C CYS A 102 8.83 3.24 -7.72
N ALA A 103 10.15 3.24 -7.52
CA ALA A 103 11.04 2.24 -8.12
C ALA A 103 10.76 0.83 -7.57
N LYS A 104 10.48 0.70 -6.27
CA LYS A 104 10.10 -0.58 -5.66
C LYS A 104 8.74 -1.09 -6.12
N LEU A 105 7.76 -0.19 -6.30
CA LEU A 105 6.46 -0.52 -6.87
C LEU A 105 6.57 -0.93 -8.34
N PHE A 106 7.39 -0.24 -9.12
CA PHE A 106 7.62 -0.57 -10.52
C PHE A 106 8.30 -1.93 -10.68
N PHE A 107 9.27 -2.24 -9.83
CA PHE A 107 9.96 -3.54 -9.83
C PHE A 107 9.03 -4.69 -9.41
N GLN A 108 8.14 -4.45 -8.44
CA GLN A 108 7.22 -5.48 -7.94
C GLN A 108 6.02 -5.75 -8.87
N ILE A 109 5.69 -4.82 -9.76
CA ILE A 109 4.65 -5.00 -10.79
C ILE A 109 5.21 -5.74 -12.02
N HIS A 110 6.52 -5.69 -12.24
CA HIS A 110 7.16 -6.29 -13.42
C HIS A 110 7.62 -7.74 -13.20
N ASP A 111 7.66 -8.23 -11.94
CA ASP A 111 8.03 -9.60 -11.56
C ASP A 111 6.79 -10.51 -11.34
N VAL A 112 5.64 -10.15 -11.89
CA VAL A 112 4.44 -10.96 -12.04
C VAL A 112 4.13 -11.06 -13.55
#